data_ba5ec6c8f0f0a6d6cbe2a523e52fe95e
#
_entry.id   ba5ec6c8f0f0a6d6cbe2a523e52fe95e
#
_cell.length_a   1.000
_cell.length_b   1.000
_cell.length_c   1.000
_cell.angle_alpha   90.00
_cell.angle_beta   90.00
_cell.angle_gamma   90.00
#
_symmetry.space_group_name_H-M   'P 1'
#
loop_
_entity.id
_entity.type
_entity.pdbx_description
1 polymer ?
#
loop_
_entity_poly.entity_id
_entity_poly.type
_entity_poly.pdbx_seq_one_letter_code
_entity_poly.pdbx_strand_id
1 'polypeptide(L)'
;MGTTVEANNINIWYEEFGDKGNETILLIMGANANCMQWDQEFIDRLVANNFHVVRFDNRDVGKSTWFGKEPALNKFLKLLPNFLLRIIVNSIFGLAVDDKGRFKFNNPNPEYNLSDMAQDAVALLEVLNIKKAHIIGASMGGMITQILALDHPEKVLTITPIMTSPGMQNDSLSGPTEELLEAYKKSFVHNVRGRIEDGVVEIYRQLTGSRFPFDEQKFRDKLKPVISHGNNPYALHVDAVGASPDRTSRLHEIKVPALIIHGTEDA
;
A
#
# COMPACT_ATOMS: atom_id res chain seq x y z
N MET A 1 -2.13 15.25 16.34
CA MET A 1 -2.02 16.12 15.14
C MET A 1 -0.75 15.70 14.40
N GLY A 2 -0.87 15.35 13.12
CA GLY A 2 0.26 14.82 12.37
C GLY A 2 1.31 15.90 12.04
N THR A 3 2.53 15.46 11.86
CA THR A 3 3.68 16.29 11.55
C THR A 3 4.60 15.59 10.56
N THR A 4 5.55 16.34 10.00
CA THR A 4 6.54 15.83 9.05
C THR A 4 7.91 15.83 9.69
N VAL A 5 8.70 14.79 9.42
CA VAL A 5 10.09 14.67 9.85
C VAL A 5 10.95 14.26 8.67
N GLU A 6 12.21 14.69 8.65
CA GLU A 6 13.20 14.20 7.70
C GLU A 6 13.77 12.86 8.22
N ALA A 7 13.62 11.81 7.43
CA ALA A 7 14.14 10.48 7.70
C ALA A 7 14.51 9.82 6.37
N ASN A 8 15.63 9.09 6.30
CA ASN A 8 16.13 8.45 5.08
C ASN A 8 16.19 9.39 3.86
N ASN A 9 16.62 10.65 4.06
CA ASN A 9 16.73 11.72 3.04
C ASN A 9 15.41 12.10 2.36
N ILE A 10 14.27 11.81 2.96
CA ILE A 10 12.94 12.23 2.52
C ILE A 10 12.15 12.82 3.68
N ASN A 11 11.12 13.58 3.36
CA ASN A 11 10.15 14.02 4.35
C ASN A 11 9.08 12.93 4.51
N ILE A 12 8.90 12.43 5.73
CA ILE A 12 7.88 11.45 6.10
C ILE A 12 6.85 12.13 7.00
N TRP A 13 5.58 12.07 6.59
CA TRP A 13 4.48 12.52 7.43
C TRP A 13 3.98 11.37 8.32
N TYR A 14 3.73 11.66 9.60
CA TYR A 14 3.27 10.66 10.56
C TYR A 14 2.37 11.26 11.63
N GLU A 15 1.64 10.39 12.33
CA GLU A 15 0.90 10.68 13.55
C GLU A 15 1.18 9.64 14.62
N GLU A 16 1.15 10.09 15.86
CA GLU A 16 1.30 9.26 17.05
C GLU A 16 0.05 9.32 17.91
N PHE A 17 -0.32 8.19 18.52
CA PHE A 17 -1.47 8.02 19.38
C PHE A 17 -1.09 7.21 20.62
N GLY A 18 -1.73 7.49 21.76
CA GLY A 18 -1.45 6.81 23.03
C GLY A 18 -0.21 7.33 23.74
N ASP A 19 0.20 6.61 24.78
CA ASP A 19 1.35 6.97 25.62
C ASP A 19 2.65 6.43 25.02
N LYS A 20 3.62 7.31 24.78
CA LYS A 20 4.95 6.97 24.24
C LYS A 20 5.78 6.05 25.16
N GLY A 21 5.40 5.88 26.42
CA GLY A 21 6.00 4.95 27.35
C GLY A 21 5.61 3.49 27.10
N ASN A 22 4.57 3.25 26.31
CA ASN A 22 4.08 1.92 25.98
C ASN A 22 4.82 1.31 24.78
N GLU A 23 4.66 -0.01 24.57
CA GLU A 23 5.15 -0.68 23.37
C GLU A 23 4.50 -0.07 22.12
N THR A 24 5.33 0.15 21.10
CA THR A 24 4.89 0.82 19.88
C THR A 24 4.37 -0.18 18.85
N ILE A 25 3.25 0.16 18.20
CA ILE A 25 2.77 -0.44 16.96
C ILE A 25 3.02 0.53 15.81
N LEU A 26 3.76 0.10 14.80
CA LEU A 26 3.94 0.83 13.54
C LEU A 26 2.99 0.27 12.49
N LEU A 27 2.17 1.15 11.88
CA LEU A 27 1.19 0.81 10.87
C LEU A 27 1.69 1.21 9.47
N ILE A 28 1.88 0.21 8.58
CA ILE A 28 2.37 0.40 7.20
C ILE A 28 1.24 0.09 6.22
N MET A 29 0.82 1.10 5.46
CA MET A 29 -0.29 0.97 4.50
C MET A 29 0.17 0.37 3.16
N GLY A 30 -0.81 -0.11 2.38
CA GLY A 30 -0.61 -0.72 1.07
C GLY A 30 -0.28 0.28 -0.05
N ALA A 31 -0.14 -0.25 -1.26
CA ALA A 31 0.23 0.52 -2.44
C ALA A 31 -0.82 1.61 -2.76
N ASN A 32 -0.33 2.79 -3.13
CA ASN A 32 -1.12 3.95 -3.55
C ASN A 32 -2.13 4.45 -2.49
N ALA A 33 -1.95 4.04 -1.24
CA ALA A 33 -2.82 4.39 -0.12
C ALA A 33 -2.03 5.15 0.95
N ASN A 34 -2.58 6.28 1.41
CA ASN A 34 -2.02 7.02 2.53
C ASN A 34 -2.47 6.43 3.87
N CYS A 35 -1.83 6.82 4.96
CA CYS A 35 -2.05 6.25 6.28
C CYS A 35 -3.43 6.54 6.89
N MET A 36 -4.21 7.47 6.31
CA MET A 36 -5.60 7.74 6.74
C MET A 36 -6.55 6.57 6.41
N GLN A 37 -6.13 5.58 5.60
CA GLN A 37 -6.91 4.37 5.38
C GLN A 37 -6.92 3.42 6.60
N TRP A 38 -6.01 3.58 7.55
CA TRP A 38 -6.14 2.92 8.84
C TRP A 38 -7.33 3.53 9.59
N ASP A 39 -8.36 2.71 9.81
CA ASP A 39 -9.60 3.14 10.50
C ASP A 39 -9.27 3.71 11.89
N GLN A 40 -9.82 4.88 12.22
CA GLN A 40 -9.57 5.50 13.51
C GLN A 40 -10.04 4.63 14.67
N GLU A 41 -11.17 3.91 14.51
CA GLU A 41 -11.66 2.97 15.52
C GLU A 41 -10.65 1.84 15.79
N PHE A 42 -9.95 1.36 14.74
CA PHE A 42 -8.90 0.37 14.91
C PHE A 42 -7.73 0.93 15.74
N ILE A 43 -7.28 2.14 15.45
CA ILE A 43 -6.22 2.82 16.20
C ILE A 43 -6.66 3.03 17.65
N ASP A 44 -7.88 3.53 17.87
CA ASP A 44 -8.41 3.79 19.21
C ASP A 44 -8.47 2.51 20.06
N ARG A 45 -8.81 1.37 19.46
CA ARG A 45 -8.78 0.06 20.13
C ARG A 45 -7.37 -0.38 20.51
N LEU A 46 -6.36 -0.12 19.68
CA LEU A 46 -4.98 -0.41 20.01
C LEU A 46 -4.50 0.45 21.18
N VAL A 47 -4.80 1.74 21.15
CA VAL A 47 -4.49 2.69 22.25
C VAL A 47 -5.19 2.28 23.54
N ALA A 48 -6.46 1.87 23.48
CA ALA A 48 -7.21 1.39 24.65
C ALA A 48 -6.62 0.09 25.25
N ASN A 49 -5.81 -0.65 24.47
CA ASN A 49 -5.06 -1.81 24.93
C ASN A 49 -3.60 -1.45 25.33
N ASN A 50 -3.35 -0.20 25.67
CA ASN A 50 -2.08 0.32 26.17
C ASN A 50 -0.93 0.24 25.15
N PHE A 51 -1.20 0.41 23.86
CA PHE A 51 -0.15 0.57 22.86
C PHE A 51 0.06 2.06 22.51
N HIS A 52 1.30 2.40 22.25
CA HIS A 52 1.65 3.58 21.48
C HIS A 52 1.52 3.23 19.99
N VAL A 53 0.77 3.99 19.20
CA VAL A 53 0.51 3.68 17.79
C VAL A 53 1.09 4.78 16.92
N VAL A 54 1.86 4.39 15.90
CA VAL A 54 2.42 5.28 14.88
C VAL A 54 1.85 4.86 13.53
N ARG A 55 1.20 5.79 12.83
CA ARG A 55 0.90 5.63 11.39
C ARG A 55 1.65 6.68 10.60
N PHE A 56 2.07 6.34 9.40
CA PHE A 56 2.81 7.24 8.53
C PHE A 56 2.45 7.05 7.06
N ASP A 57 2.65 8.09 6.28
CA ASP A 57 2.56 8.00 4.83
C ASP A 57 3.85 7.41 4.28
N ASN A 58 3.74 6.31 3.53
CA ASN A 58 4.85 5.84 2.74
C ASN A 58 5.33 6.94 1.78
N ARG A 59 6.60 6.86 1.31
CA ARG A 59 7.03 7.72 0.20
C ARG A 59 6.02 7.65 -0.94
N ASP A 60 5.89 8.72 -1.71
CA ASP A 60 5.02 8.84 -2.88
C ASP A 60 3.51 8.95 -2.61
N VAL A 61 3.05 8.94 -1.35
CA VAL A 61 1.64 9.16 -1.02
C VAL A 61 1.45 10.16 0.11
N GLY A 62 0.23 10.63 0.29
CA GLY A 62 -0.18 11.54 1.36
C GLY A 62 0.65 12.83 1.36
N LYS A 63 1.23 13.13 2.51
CA LYS A 63 2.06 14.33 2.74
C LYS A 63 3.55 14.02 2.83
N SER A 64 3.95 12.76 2.59
CA SER A 64 5.35 12.38 2.44
C SER A 64 5.91 12.81 1.09
N THR A 65 7.23 12.74 0.90
CA THR A 65 7.89 13.10 -0.36
C THR A 65 7.36 12.29 -1.54
N TRP A 66 7.05 12.96 -2.66
CA TRP A 66 6.59 12.38 -3.90
C TRP A 66 7.71 12.30 -4.94
N PHE A 67 7.88 11.14 -5.56
CA PHE A 67 8.78 10.84 -6.67
C PHE A 67 8.02 10.74 -7.99
N GLY A 68 6.87 10.02 -7.97
CA GLY A 68 6.02 9.85 -9.13
C GLY A 68 5.42 11.16 -9.63
N LYS A 69 5.48 11.36 -10.96
CA LYS A 69 4.99 12.56 -11.65
C LYS A 69 4.00 12.15 -12.73
N GLU A 70 3.09 13.09 -13.08
CA GLU A 70 2.14 12.86 -14.16
C GLU A 70 2.87 12.54 -15.47
N PRO A 71 2.67 11.33 -16.06
CA PRO A 71 3.23 11.03 -17.37
C PRO A 71 2.69 11.97 -18.45
N ALA A 72 3.56 12.39 -19.38
CA ALA A 72 3.15 13.25 -20.48
C ALA A 72 1.97 12.68 -21.30
N LEU A 73 1.92 11.34 -21.43
CA LEU A 73 0.84 10.62 -22.08
C LEU A 73 -0.52 10.89 -21.42
N ASN A 74 -0.59 11.05 -20.11
CA ASN A 74 -1.85 11.29 -19.41
C ASN A 74 -2.52 12.61 -19.83
N LYS A 75 -1.72 13.63 -20.13
CA LYS A 75 -2.24 14.91 -20.66
C LYS A 75 -2.99 14.70 -21.98
N PHE A 76 -2.47 13.82 -22.84
CA PHE A 76 -3.12 13.46 -24.09
C PHE A 76 -4.36 12.59 -23.84
N LEU A 77 -4.26 11.58 -22.95
CA LEU A 77 -5.38 10.70 -22.62
C LEU A 77 -6.60 11.46 -22.07
N LYS A 78 -6.38 12.55 -21.34
CA LYS A 78 -7.45 13.43 -20.82
C LYS A 78 -8.30 14.07 -21.94
N LEU A 79 -7.76 14.23 -23.14
CA LEU A 79 -8.44 14.85 -24.27
C LEU A 79 -9.27 13.86 -25.09
N LEU A 80 -9.05 12.55 -24.93
CA LEU A 80 -9.72 11.53 -25.73
C LEU A 80 -11.17 11.32 -25.30
N PRO A 81 -12.10 11.03 -26.23
CA PRO A 81 -13.41 10.51 -25.89
C PRO A 81 -13.33 9.22 -25.07
N ASN A 82 -14.31 8.97 -24.19
CA ASN A 82 -14.30 7.82 -23.29
C ASN A 82 -14.16 6.47 -24.01
N PHE A 83 -14.76 6.31 -25.16
CA PHE A 83 -14.70 5.05 -25.91
C PHE A 83 -13.27 4.76 -26.42
N LEU A 84 -12.55 5.79 -26.91
CA LEU A 84 -11.14 5.63 -27.32
C LEU A 84 -10.23 5.39 -26.12
N LEU A 85 -10.45 6.10 -25.02
CA LEU A 85 -9.70 5.89 -23.79
C LEU A 85 -9.83 4.44 -23.30
N ARG A 86 -11.05 3.87 -23.31
CA ARG A 86 -11.27 2.46 -22.92
C ARG A 86 -10.56 1.48 -23.83
N ILE A 87 -10.54 1.71 -25.17
CA ILE A 87 -9.80 0.85 -26.10
C ILE A 87 -8.31 0.87 -25.75
N ILE A 88 -7.74 2.05 -25.55
CA ILE A 88 -6.32 2.19 -25.19
C ILE A 88 -6.02 1.51 -23.86
N VAL A 89 -6.84 1.73 -22.83
CA VAL A 89 -6.67 1.10 -21.52
C VAL A 89 -6.73 -0.42 -21.62
N ASN A 90 -7.70 -0.97 -22.37
CA ASN A 90 -7.77 -2.41 -22.60
C ASN A 90 -6.51 -2.95 -23.28
N SER A 91 -5.97 -2.23 -24.26
CA SER A 91 -4.72 -2.62 -24.93
C SER A 91 -3.51 -2.56 -23.98
N ILE A 92 -3.40 -1.51 -23.17
CA ILE A 92 -2.34 -1.37 -22.15
C ILE A 92 -2.39 -2.54 -21.16
N PHE A 93 -3.56 -2.83 -20.60
CA PHE A 93 -3.72 -3.92 -19.63
C PHE A 93 -3.50 -5.29 -20.29
N GLY A 94 -3.94 -5.49 -21.54
CA GLY A 94 -3.66 -6.72 -22.29
C GLY A 94 -2.17 -6.97 -22.53
N LEU A 95 -1.36 -5.92 -22.63
CA LEU A 95 0.10 -6.03 -22.73
C LEU A 95 0.77 -6.15 -21.34
N ALA A 96 0.15 -5.58 -20.33
CA ALA A 96 0.69 -5.50 -18.96
C ALA A 96 0.48 -6.78 -18.13
N VAL A 97 -0.37 -7.72 -18.59
CA VAL A 97 -0.59 -9.00 -17.92
C VAL A 97 -0.05 -10.17 -18.74
N ASP A 98 0.28 -11.27 -18.07
CA ASP A 98 0.65 -12.54 -18.70
C ASP A 98 -0.58 -13.40 -18.99
N ASP A 99 -0.36 -14.61 -19.51
CA ASP A 99 -1.39 -15.62 -19.79
C ASP A 99 -2.10 -16.17 -18.55
N LYS A 100 -1.56 -15.92 -17.36
CA LYS A 100 -2.16 -16.24 -16.06
C LYS A 100 -2.82 -15.03 -15.38
N GLY A 101 -2.98 -13.92 -16.09
CA GLY A 101 -3.55 -12.67 -15.56
C GLY A 101 -2.63 -11.89 -14.60
N ARG A 102 -1.37 -12.28 -14.42
CA ARG A 102 -0.43 -11.61 -13.52
C ARG A 102 0.21 -10.40 -14.20
N PHE A 103 0.42 -9.34 -13.43
CA PHE A 103 1.11 -8.17 -13.96
C PHE A 103 2.57 -8.48 -14.32
N LYS A 104 2.97 -8.04 -15.52
CA LYS A 104 4.37 -8.05 -15.97
C LYS A 104 5.05 -6.78 -15.49
N PHE A 105 6.05 -6.92 -14.66
CA PHE A 105 6.85 -5.81 -14.18
C PHE A 105 8.09 -5.67 -15.04
N ASN A 106 8.16 -4.59 -15.81
CA ASN A 106 9.20 -4.39 -16.83
C ASN A 106 10.19 -3.26 -16.50
N ASN A 107 10.09 -2.67 -15.29
CA ASN A 107 11.03 -1.64 -14.87
C ASN A 107 12.18 -2.25 -14.04
N PRO A 108 13.35 -2.53 -14.67
CA PRO A 108 14.48 -3.14 -13.95
C PRO A 108 15.19 -2.18 -13.01
N ASN A 109 14.98 -0.87 -13.18
CA ASN A 109 15.61 0.18 -12.38
C ASN A 109 14.55 1.20 -11.92
N PRO A 110 13.70 0.85 -10.96
CA PRO A 110 12.74 1.80 -10.39
C PRO A 110 13.48 2.88 -9.60
N GLU A 111 12.85 4.03 -9.44
CA GLU A 111 13.36 5.14 -8.61
C GLU A 111 13.62 4.71 -7.17
N TYR A 112 12.85 3.74 -6.68
CA TYR A 112 13.00 3.08 -5.38
C TYR A 112 12.32 1.71 -5.40
N ASN A 113 12.62 0.86 -4.41
CA ASN A 113 12.06 -0.45 -4.22
C ASN A 113 11.51 -0.65 -2.79
N LEU A 114 10.99 -1.84 -2.47
CA LEU A 114 10.43 -2.08 -1.13
C LEU A 114 11.49 -2.09 -0.01
N SER A 115 12.77 -2.36 -0.31
CA SER A 115 13.83 -2.25 0.70
C SER A 115 14.11 -0.81 1.07
N ASP A 116 14.03 0.14 0.11
CA ASP A 116 14.10 1.57 0.40
C ASP A 116 12.95 2.02 1.29
N MET A 117 11.74 1.48 1.06
CA MET A 117 10.56 1.77 1.90
C MET A 117 10.66 1.14 3.29
N ALA A 118 11.28 -0.02 3.42
CA ALA A 118 11.60 -0.61 4.72
C ALA A 118 12.62 0.25 5.48
N GLN A 119 13.63 0.79 4.77
CA GLN A 119 14.60 1.70 5.36
C GLN A 119 13.95 3.02 5.82
N ASP A 120 12.90 3.51 5.14
CA ASP A 120 12.11 4.65 5.61
C ASP A 120 11.46 4.38 6.97
N ALA A 121 10.87 3.19 7.12
CA ALA A 121 10.25 2.78 8.37
C ALA A 121 11.28 2.66 9.51
N VAL A 122 12.47 2.11 9.22
CA VAL A 122 13.60 2.05 10.18
C VAL A 122 14.01 3.44 10.59
N ALA A 123 14.26 4.34 9.63
CA ALA A 123 14.69 5.70 9.88
C ALA A 123 13.64 6.50 10.68
N LEU A 124 12.35 6.29 10.37
CA LEU A 124 11.26 6.91 11.15
C LEU A 124 11.30 6.44 12.62
N LEU A 125 11.44 5.14 12.88
CA LEU A 125 11.56 4.62 14.24
C LEU A 125 12.78 5.22 14.97
N GLU A 126 13.91 5.41 14.28
CA GLU A 126 15.12 6.02 14.85
C GLU A 126 14.91 7.48 15.22
N VAL A 127 14.33 8.28 14.34
CA VAL A 127 14.03 9.70 14.61
C VAL A 127 13.05 9.84 15.77
N LEU A 128 12.10 8.91 15.93
CA LEU A 128 11.15 8.89 17.04
C LEU A 128 11.73 8.28 18.32
N ASN A 129 13.01 7.85 18.32
CA ASN A 129 13.68 7.16 19.42
C ASN A 129 12.97 5.85 19.84
N ILE A 130 12.30 5.18 18.90
CA ILE A 130 11.64 3.89 19.10
C ILE A 130 12.65 2.79 18.78
N LYS A 131 13.04 2.03 19.79
CA LYS A 131 14.06 0.98 19.63
C LYS A 131 13.54 -0.20 18.83
N LYS A 132 12.33 -0.64 19.14
CA LYS A 132 11.62 -1.76 18.50
C LYS A 132 10.13 -1.48 18.45
N ALA A 133 9.43 -2.05 17.47
CA ALA A 133 8.00 -1.94 17.34
C ALA A 133 7.35 -3.27 16.91
N HIS A 134 6.07 -3.43 17.22
CA HIS A 134 5.19 -4.37 16.54
C HIS A 134 4.85 -3.78 15.18
N ILE A 135 5.03 -4.53 14.10
CA ILE A 135 4.80 -4.03 12.75
C ILE A 135 3.53 -4.65 12.19
N ILE A 136 2.56 -3.81 11.84
CA ILE A 136 1.34 -4.23 11.16
C ILE A 136 1.36 -3.63 9.76
N GLY A 137 1.29 -4.46 8.73
CA GLY A 137 1.33 -4.02 7.34
C GLY A 137 0.24 -4.63 6.49
N ALA A 138 -0.42 -3.80 5.67
CA ALA A 138 -1.46 -4.24 4.74
C ALA A 138 -0.94 -4.28 3.29
N SER A 139 -1.21 -5.37 2.55
CA SER A 139 -0.84 -5.53 1.13
C SER A 139 0.67 -5.26 0.92
N MET A 140 1.07 -4.26 0.13
CA MET A 140 2.47 -3.83 0.00
C MET A 140 3.12 -3.55 1.38
N GLY A 141 2.39 -2.97 2.34
CA GLY A 141 2.86 -2.78 3.71
C GLY A 141 3.19 -4.09 4.41
N GLY A 142 2.46 -5.16 4.11
CA GLY A 142 2.78 -6.52 4.58
C GLY A 142 4.06 -7.08 3.94
N MET A 143 4.35 -6.75 2.68
CA MET A 143 5.64 -7.09 2.06
C MET A 143 6.81 -6.35 2.74
N ILE A 144 6.62 -5.06 3.05
CA ILE A 144 7.60 -4.25 3.80
C ILE A 144 7.81 -4.84 5.20
N THR A 145 6.73 -5.28 5.86
CA THR A 145 6.79 -5.95 7.17
C THR A 145 7.66 -7.21 7.15
N GLN A 146 7.59 -8.00 6.08
CA GLN A 146 8.46 -9.17 5.89
C GLN A 146 9.93 -8.75 5.73
N ILE A 147 10.21 -7.70 4.95
CA ILE A 147 11.56 -7.16 4.76
C ILE A 147 12.13 -6.69 6.10
N LEU A 148 11.35 -5.95 6.89
CA LEU A 148 11.77 -5.49 8.21
C LEU A 148 12.13 -6.67 9.13
N ALA A 149 11.34 -7.74 9.13
CA ALA A 149 11.61 -8.92 9.95
C ALA A 149 12.83 -9.72 9.49
N LEU A 150 13.15 -9.69 8.17
CA LEU A 150 14.28 -10.40 7.59
C LEU A 150 15.59 -9.60 7.70
N ASP A 151 15.54 -8.32 7.37
CA ASP A 151 16.73 -7.50 7.17
C ASP A 151 17.01 -6.54 8.36
N HIS A 152 15.99 -6.28 9.23
CA HIS A 152 16.11 -5.42 10.42
C HIS A 152 15.43 -6.04 11.67
N PRO A 153 15.72 -7.31 12.00
CA PRO A 153 15.05 -8.02 13.11
C PRO A 153 15.27 -7.35 14.47
N GLU A 154 16.33 -6.56 14.61
CA GLU A 154 16.62 -5.78 15.82
C GLU A 154 15.63 -4.64 16.06
N LYS A 155 14.86 -4.22 15.04
CA LYS A 155 13.82 -3.19 15.12
C LYS A 155 12.42 -3.77 15.32
N VAL A 156 12.25 -5.08 15.24
CA VAL A 156 10.95 -5.74 15.20
C VAL A 156 10.70 -6.54 16.49
N LEU A 157 9.51 -6.35 17.08
CA LEU A 157 8.99 -7.18 18.18
C LEU A 157 8.16 -8.35 17.63
N THR A 158 7.18 -8.03 16.81
CA THR A 158 6.31 -8.99 16.11
C THR A 158 5.91 -8.44 14.75
N ILE A 159 5.42 -9.31 13.88
CA ILE A 159 4.85 -8.90 12.59
C ILE A 159 3.39 -9.34 12.44
N THR A 160 2.59 -8.49 11.80
CA THR A 160 1.23 -8.82 11.37
C THR A 160 1.04 -8.41 9.91
N PRO A 161 1.48 -9.22 8.95
CA PRO A 161 1.18 -9.02 7.54
C PRO A 161 -0.28 -9.37 7.24
N ILE A 162 -1.01 -8.44 6.62
CA ILE A 162 -2.44 -8.55 6.30
C ILE A 162 -2.59 -8.52 4.77
N MET A 163 -3.38 -9.47 4.20
CA MET A 163 -3.71 -9.55 2.76
C MET A 163 -2.48 -9.31 1.85
N THR A 164 -1.44 -10.11 2.01
CA THR A 164 -0.16 -9.91 1.32
C THR A 164 0.46 -11.22 0.86
N SER A 165 1.51 -11.10 0.05
CA SER A 165 2.29 -12.22 -0.48
C SER A 165 3.79 -12.01 -0.22
N PRO A 166 4.64 -13.04 -0.41
CA PRO A 166 6.10 -12.88 -0.28
C PRO A 166 6.75 -12.14 -1.44
N GLY A 167 6.02 -11.91 -2.52
CA GLY A 167 6.48 -11.20 -3.73
C GLY A 167 5.53 -11.45 -4.89
N MET A 168 5.51 -10.54 -5.85
CA MET A 168 4.64 -10.65 -7.03
C MET A 168 5.25 -11.50 -8.16
N GLN A 169 6.53 -11.83 -8.09
CA GLN A 169 7.24 -12.62 -9.10
C GLN A 169 7.21 -14.14 -8.82
N ASN A 170 6.40 -14.58 -7.88
CA ASN A 170 6.27 -15.99 -7.53
C ASN A 170 5.30 -16.70 -8.46
N ASP A 171 5.79 -17.63 -9.26
CA ASP A 171 5.00 -18.40 -10.24
C ASP A 171 3.93 -19.31 -9.64
N SER A 172 4.01 -19.59 -8.34
CA SER A 172 2.99 -20.38 -7.62
C SER A 172 1.76 -19.56 -7.22
N LEU A 173 1.84 -18.22 -7.30
CA LEU A 173 0.72 -17.34 -6.95
C LEU A 173 -0.15 -17.10 -8.19
N SER A 174 -1.48 -17.10 -7.97
CA SER A 174 -2.44 -16.64 -8.98
C SER A 174 -2.32 -15.13 -9.17
N GLY A 175 -2.66 -14.66 -10.37
CA GLY A 175 -2.92 -13.24 -10.61
C GLY A 175 -4.27 -12.81 -10.01
N PRO A 176 -4.61 -11.52 -10.10
CA PRO A 176 -5.92 -11.01 -9.73
C PRO A 176 -7.02 -11.65 -10.60
N THR A 177 -8.24 -11.74 -10.06
CA THR A 177 -9.40 -12.24 -10.80
C THR A 177 -9.73 -11.34 -12.00
N GLU A 178 -10.49 -11.85 -12.97
CA GLU A 178 -10.93 -11.05 -14.14
C GLU A 178 -11.74 -9.84 -13.69
N GLU A 179 -12.59 -9.99 -12.69
CA GLU A 179 -13.40 -8.91 -12.13
C GLU A 179 -12.53 -7.81 -11.51
N LEU A 180 -11.49 -8.18 -10.79
CA LEU A 180 -10.54 -7.22 -10.21
C LEU A 180 -9.71 -6.53 -11.31
N LEU A 181 -9.29 -7.24 -12.35
CA LEU A 181 -8.63 -6.64 -13.51
C LEU A 181 -9.53 -5.62 -14.22
N GLU A 182 -10.81 -5.92 -14.39
CA GLU A 182 -11.78 -4.97 -14.94
C GLU A 182 -11.98 -3.75 -14.02
N ALA A 183 -11.98 -3.95 -12.70
CA ALA A 183 -12.02 -2.84 -11.74
C ALA A 183 -10.78 -1.95 -11.85
N TYR A 184 -9.58 -2.50 -12.02
CA TYR A 184 -8.36 -1.71 -12.26
C TYR A 184 -8.44 -0.91 -13.57
N LYS A 185 -8.94 -1.48 -14.66
CA LYS A 185 -9.14 -0.76 -15.93
C LYS A 185 -10.10 0.42 -15.76
N LYS A 186 -11.24 0.20 -15.08
CA LYS A 186 -12.20 1.27 -14.77
C LYS A 186 -11.58 2.34 -13.87
N SER A 187 -10.87 1.92 -12.83
CA SER A 187 -10.16 2.82 -11.92
C SER A 187 -9.16 3.69 -12.68
N PHE A 188 -8.38 3.13 -13.61
CA PHE A 188 -7.47 3.88 -14.46
C PHE A 188 -8.22 4.96 -15.28
N VAL A 189 -9.35 4.61 -15.90
CA VAL A 189 -10.19 5.58 -16.64
C VAL A 189 -10.69 6.68 -15.73
N HIS A 190 -11.13 6.34 -14.50
CA HIS A 190 -11.56 7.31 -13.51
C HIS A 190 -10.43 8.25 -13.10
N ASN A 191 -9.23 7.71 -12.84
CA ASN A 191 -8.06 8.49 -12.46
C ASN A 191 -7.63 9.47 -13.56
N VAL A 192 -7.61 9.05 -14.83
CA VAL A 192 -7.35 9.94 -15.97
C VAL A 192 -8.36 11.09 -16.02
N ARG A 193 -9.60 10.87 -15.58
CA ARG A 193 -10.66 11.90 -15.52
C ARG A 193 -10.67 12.71 -14.23
N GLY A 194 -9.71 12.51 -13.33
CA GLY A 194 -9.66 13.19 -12.03
C GLY A 194 -10.70 12.72 -11.03
N ARG A 195 -11.35 11.57 -11.29
CA ARG A 195 -12.36 10.96 -10.41
C ARG A 195 -11.73 9.85 -9.55
N ILE A 196 -10.74 10.22 -8.74
CA ILE A 196 -9.94 9.27 -7.96
C ILE A 196 -10.81 8.44 -7.01
N GLU A 197 -11.78 9.09 -6.33
CA GLU A 197 -12.71 8.42 -5.42
C GLU A 197 -13.47 7.29 -6.11
N ASP A 198 -14.04 7.54 -7.30
CA ASP A 198 -14.75 6.52 -8.06
C ASP A 198 -13.85 5.35 -8.44
N GLY A 199 -12.59 5.65 -8.81
CA GLY A 199 -11.61 4.63 -9.13
C GLY A 199 -11.28 3.72 -7.93
N VAL A 200 -11.18 4.28 -6.74
CA VAL A 200 -10.95 3.53 -5.49
C VAL A 200 -12.18 2.67 -5.15
N VAL A 201 -13.39 3.21 -5.29
CA VAL A 201 -14.65 2.50 -5.05
C VAL A 201 -14.78 1.26 -5.94
N GLU A 202 -14.43 1.36 -7.25
CA GLU A 202 -14.48 0.22 -8.18
C GLU A 202 -13.58 -0.95 -7.70
N ILE A 203 -12.37 -0.65 -7.21
CA ILE A 203 -11.44 -1.66 -6.72
C ILE A 203 -11.97 -2.28 -5.42
N TYR A 204 -12.32 -1.47 -4.42
CA TYR A 204 -12.72 -1.98 -3.11
C TYR A 204 -14.03 -2.75 -3.13
N ARG A 205 -14.92 -2.48 -4.09
CA ARG A 205 -16.12 -3.29 -4.33
C ARG A 205 -15.76 -4.76 -4.64
N GLN A 206 -14.68 -5.01 -5.36
CA GLN A 206 -14.22 -6.37 -5.66
C GLN A 206 -13.48 -7.01 -4.49
N LEU A 207 -12.76 -6.21 -3.69
CA LEU A 207 -11.98 -6.71 -2.56
C LEU A 207 -12.82 -7.01 -1.32
N THR A 208 -14.10 -6.61 -1.29
CA THR A 208 -14.97 -6.82 -0.09
C THR A 208 -15.36 -8.29 0.12
N GLY A 209 -15.29 -9.12 -0.93
CA GLY A 209 -15.76 -10.52 -0.89
C GLY A 209 -17.29 -10.62 -0.81
N SER A 210 -17.80 -11.86 -0.66
CA SER A 210 -19.24 -12.15 -0.70
C SER A 210 -19.92 -12.11 0.66
N ARG A 211 -19.17 -12.26 1.76
CA ARG A 211 -19.71 -12.42 3.11
C ARG A 211 -20.41 -11.18 3.65
N PHE A 212 -19.92 -10.00 3.32
CA PHE A 212 -20.45 -8.73 3.79
C PHE A 212 -20.86 -7.87 2.59
N PRO A 213 -22.07 -7.27 2.60
CA PRO A 213 -22.46 -6.39 1.52
C PRO A 213 -21.56 -5.14 1.49
N PHE A 214 -21.13 -4.75 0.29
CA PHE A 214 -20.40 -3.51 0.10
C PHE A 214 -21.33 -2.30 0.25
N ASP A 215 -21.20 -1.57 1.36
CA ASP A 215 -21.90 -0.31 1.60
C ASP A 215 -21.08 0.83 0.99
N GLU A 216 -21.42 1.19 -0.26
CA GLU A 216 -20.70 2.22 -0.99
C GLU A 216 -20.74 3.58 -0.30
N GLN A 217 -21.88 3.98 0.27
CA GLN A 217 -21.98 5.30 0.90
C GLN A 217 -21.09 5.36 2.15
N LYS A 218 -21.13 4.35 2.99
CA LYS A 218 -20.27 4.24 4.17
C LYS A 218 -18.80 4.21 3.78
N PHE A 219 -18.45 3.53 2.68
CA PHE A 219 -17.09 3.48 2.18
C PHE A 219 -16.63 4.86 1.66
N ARG A 220 -17.47 5.56 0.88
CA ARG A 220 -17.18 6.93 0.43
C ARG A 220 -16.98 7.89 1.60
N ASP A 221 -17.79 7.77 2.66
CA ASP A 221 -17.61 8.60 3.87
C ASP A 221 -16.25 8.32 4.55
N LYS A 222 -15.79 7.07 4.58
CA LYS A 222 -14.45 6.71 5.06
C LYS A 222 -13.32 7.21 4.14
N LEU A 223 -13.56 7.37 2.84
CA LEU A 223 -12.56 7.90 1.91
C LEU A 223 -12.36 9.42 2.01
N LYS A 224 -13.31 10.18 2.55
CA LYS A 224 -13.20 11.65 2.66
C LYS A 224 -11.90 12.11 3.34
N PRO A 225 -11.52 11.62 4.54
CA PRO A 225 -10.25 12.00 5.15
C PRO A 225 -9.04 11.52 4.34
N VAL A 226 -9.12 10.36 3.68
CA VAL A 226 -8.05 9.83 2.81
C VAL A 226 -7.78 10.76 1.64
N ILE A 227 -8.83 11.18 0.95
CA ILE A 227 -8.73 12.08 -0.22
C ILE A 227 -8.28 13.47 0.20
N SER A 228 -8.84 14.02 1.30
CA SER A 228 -8.48 15.35 1.80
C SER A 228 -7.04 15.41 2.33
N HIS A 229 -6.49 14.30 2.80
CA HIS A 229 -5.10 14.21 3.23
C HIS A 229 -4.11 14.37 2.07
N GLY A 230 -4.53 14.01 0.87
CA GLY A 230 -3.75 14.05 -0.35
C GLY A 230 -3.28 12.65 -0.78
N ASN A 231 -3.21 12.46 -2.07
CA ASN A 231 -2.69 11.22 -2.63
C ASN A 231 -2.07 11.50 -4.01
N ASN A 232 -0.93 10.87 -4.27
CA ASN A 232 -0.28 10.93 -5.56
C ASN A 232 -0.86 9.85 -6.48
N PRO A 233 -1.66 10.20 -7.51
CA PRO A 233 -2.21 9.20 -8.42
C PRO A 233 -1.15 8.58 -9.34
N TYR A 234 0.07 9.07 -9.29
CA TYR A 234 1.23 8.62 -10.09
C TYR A 234 2.32 7.99 -9.22
N ALA A 235 1.99 7.58 -8.00
CA ALA A 235 2.92 6.92 -7.10
C ALA A 235 3.54 5.68 -7.77
N LEU A 236 4.85 5.49 -7.56
CA LEU A 236 5.63 4.42 -8.20
C LEU A 236 5.60 3.10 -7.39
N HIS A 237 4.64 2.94 -6.50
CA HIS A 237 4.53 1.77 -5.62
C HIS A 237 4.42 0.46 -6.39
N VAL A 238 3.71 0.45 -7.53
CA VAL A 238 3.56 -0.75 -8.37
C VAL A 238 4.92 -1.17 -8.96
N ASP A 239 5.72 -0.21 -9.41
CA ASP A 239 7.08 -0.45 -9.89
C ASP A 239 7.98 -0.98 -8.76
N ALA A 240 7.90 -0.37 -7.56
CA ALA A 240 8.66 -0.79 -6.40
C ALA A 240 8.32 -2.24 -5.97
N VAL A 241 7.03 -2.60 -5.97
CA VAL A 241 6.56 -3.96 -5.70
C VAL A 241 7.09 -4.93 -6.76
N GLY A 242 6.97 -4.57 -8.04
CA GLY A 242 7.39 -5.40 -9.16
C GLY A 242 8.90 -5.64 -9.24
N ALA A 243 9.70 -4.65 -8.83
CA ALA A 243 11.16 -4.78 -8.80
C ALA A 243 11.70 -5.53 -7.57
N SER A 244 10.84 -5.73 -6.56
CA SER A 244 11.27 -6.41 -5.32
C SER A 244 11.30 -7.93 -5.51
N PRO A 245 12.37 -8.60 -5.08
CA PRO A 245 12.51 -10.05 -5.25
C PRO A 245 11.46 -10.82 -4.44
N ASP A 246 11.13 -12.03 -4.89
CA ASP A 246 10.35 -12.98 -4.12
C ASP A 246 11.11 -13.42 -2.87
N ARG A 247 10.43 -13.42 -1.72
CA ARG A 247 11.00 -13.72 -0.41
C ARG A 247 10.59 -15.09 0.12
N THR A 248 9.88 -15.89 -0.66
CA THR A 248 9.37 -17.21 -0.24
C THR A 248 10.47 -18.07 0.38
N SER A 249 11.63 -18.12 -0.28
CA SER A 249 12.77 -18.94 0.20
C SER A 249 13.40 -18.44 1.51
N ARG A 250 13.17 -17.18 1.88
CA ARG A 250 13.70 -16.55 3.08
C ARG A 250 12.72 -16.49 4.25
N LEU A 251 11.41 -16.75 4.03
CA LEU A 251 10.42 -16.62 5.11
C LEU A 251 10.73 -17.46 6.35
N HIS A 252 11.42 -18.61 6.19
CA HIS A 252 11.85 -19.45 7.30
C HIS A 252 12.92 -18.81 8.19
N GLU A 253 13.59 -17.75 7.75
CA GLU A 253 14.58 -16.97 8.51
C GLU A 253 13.91 -16.04 9.54
N ILE A 254 12.62 -15.73 9.38
CA ILE A 254 11.86 -14.87 10.31
C ILE A 254 11.76 -15.60 11.67
N LYS A 255 12.29 -14.98 12.72
CA LYS A 255 12.33 -15.54 14.08
C LYS A 255 11.40 -14.83 15.06
N VAL A 256 10.88 -13.66 14.69
CA VAL A 256 9.92 -12.92 15.52
C VAL A 256 8.54 -13.57 15.42
N PRO A 257 7.68 -13.47 16.46
CA PRO A 257 6.30 -13.95 16.38
C PRO A 257 5.55 -13.28 15.23
N ALA A 258 4.77 -14.06 14.49
CA ALA A 258 4.04 -13.59 13.32
C ALA A 258 2.56 -13.99 13.40
N LEU A 259 1.66 -13.01 13.16
CA LEU A 259 0.23 -13.24 12.95
C LEU A 259 -0.09 -12.94 11.47
N ILE A 260 -0.50 -13.97 10.72
CA ILE A 260 -0.89 -13.82 9.32
C ILE A 260 -2.42 -13.66 9.24
N ILE A 261 -2.86 -12.58 8.60
CA ILE A 261 -4.30 -12.32 8.37
C ILE A 261 -4.54 -12.25 6.86
N HIS A 262 -5.43 -13.09 6.35
CA HIS A 262 -5.77 -13.14 4.92
C HIS A 262 -7.24 -13.52 4.74
N GLY A 263 -7.91 -12.87 3.78
CA GLY A 263 -9.28 -13.23 3.42
C GLY A 263 -9.30 -14.52 2.60
N THR A 264 -10.30 -15.38 2.84
CA THR A 264 -10.47 -16.60 2.04
C THR A 264 -11.03 -16.33 0.63
N GLU A 265 -11.53 -15.13 0.40
CA GLU A 265 -12.06 -14.64 -0.88
C GLU A 265 -11.23 -13.43 -1.39
N ASP A 266 -9.98 -13.31 -0.98
CA ASP A 266 -9.08 -12.25 -1.47
C ASP A 266 -8.79 -12.48 -2.96
N ALA A 267 -9.08 -11.46 -3.81
CA ALA A 267 -9.22 -11.57 -5.26
C ALA A 267 -7.90 -11.32 -6.04
#